data_fbf48cbd50d275b4cdfb8b601dad3fd1
#
_entry.id   fbf48cbd50d275b4cdfb8b601dad3fd1
#
_cell.length_a   1.000
_cell.length_b   1.000
_cell.length_c   1.000
_cell.angle_alpha   90.00
_cell.angle_beta   90.00
_cell.angle_gamma   90.00
#
_symmetry.space_group_name_H-M   'P 1'
#
loop_
_entity.id
_entity.type
_entity.pdbx_description
1 polymer ?
#
loop_
_entity_poly.entity_id
_entity_poly.type
_entity_poly.pdbx_seq_one_letter_code
_entity_poly.pdbx_strand_id
1 'polypeptide(L)'
;MRFFIYLSYDGARYHGWQIQPNGISVQEVLGKALSTLLRQPIEVTGAGRTDAGVNASLMVAHFDTKAPLLSPQGGKSLRDGNSSPLGEVGRGLAQRLNKFLPSDIAIHKIVPVKPDAHARFSATSRTYHYYITTEKSPFEHYAYRFSQPLDFDLMNEAAQTLFDYTDFTSFSKLHTDVKTNNCKVAYAEWEQVSPLKWQFTITADRFLRNMVRAIVGTLLDVGRGVLTIQQFREIIEKKDRCSAGMSVPGNALFLADVTYPNDIFIEHK
;
A
#
# COMPACT_ATOMS: atom_id res chain seq x y z
N MET A 1 -13.61 10.72 -18.65
CA MET A 1 -13.58 11.21 -17.26
C MET A 1 -12.65 10.30 -16.46
N ARG A 2 -11.87 10.87 -15.54
CA ARG A 2 -10.94 10.13 -14.65
C ARG A 2 -11.58 9.88 -13.30
N PHE A 3 -11.37 8.68 -12.77
CA PHE A 3 -11.85 8.26 -11.45
C PHE A 3 -10.72 7.66 -10.63
N PHE A 4 -10.75 7.95 -9.33
CA PHE A 4 -9.98 7.19 -8.35
C PHE A 4 -10.86 6.08 -7.78
N ILE A 5 -10.30 4.88 -7.71
CA ILE A 5 -10.88 3.70 -7.10
C ILE A 5 -10.07 3.31 -5.88
N TYR A 6 -10.74 3.21 -4.74
CA TYR A 6 -10.18 2.84 -3.46
C TYR A 6 -10.54 1.39 -3.16
N LEU A 7 -9.53 0.59 -2.87
CA LEU A 7 -9.71 -0.84 -2.68
C LEU A 7 -8.77 -1.39 -1.62
N SER A 8 -9.14 -2.53 -1.04
CA SER A 8 -8.27 -3.38 -0.24
C SER A 8 -8.12 -4.75 -0.91
N TYR A 9 -7.02 -5.44 -0.60
CA TYR A 9 -6.81 -6.80 -1.08
C TYR A 9 -5.88 -7.61 -0.17
N ASP A 10 -6.14 -8.91 -0.12
CA ASP A 10 -5.20 -9.91 0.36
C ASP A 10 -4.23 -10.29 -0.77
N GLY A 11 -2.94 -10.06 -0.56
CA GLY A 11 -1.90 -10.30 -1.55
C GLY A 11 -1.49 -11.76 -1.72
N ALA A 12 -1.94 -12.67 -0.86
CA ALA A 12 -1.45 -14.05 -0.76
C ALA A 12 -1.50 -14.83 -2.08
N ARG A 13 -2.54 -14.60 -2.90
CA ARG A 13 -2.73 -15.26 -4.20
C ARG A 13 -2.18 -14.49 -5.39
N TYR A 14 -1.57 -13.32 -5.17
CA TYR A 14 -1.14 -12.41 -6.23
C TYR A 14 0.37 -12.24 -6.29
N HIS A 15 0.89 -12.13 -7.50
CA HIS A 15 2.28 -11.74 -7.74
C HIS A 15 2.48 -10.21 -7.61
N GLY A 16 1.79 -9.62 -6.61
CA GLY A 16 1.77 -8.20 -6.31
C GLY A 16 0.75 -7.41 -7.11
N TRP A 17 0.89 -6.10 -7.06
CA TRP A 17 -0.05 -5.20 -7.72
C TRP A 17 0.06 -5.26 -9.25
N GLN A 18 1.26 -5.08 -9.79
CA GLN A 18 1.46 -4.78 -11.22
C GLN A 18 1.39 -6.02 -12.10
N ILE A 19 0.75 -5.88 -13.28
CA ILE A 19 0.74 -6.89 -14.34
C ILE A 19 2.17 -7.28 -14.71
N GLN A 20 2.42 -8.58 -14.74
CA GLN A 20 3.70 -9.19 -15.11
C GLN A 20 3.49 -10.57 -15.74
N PRO A 21 4.42 -11.07 -16.56
CA PRO A 21 4.23 -12.33 -17.31
C PRO A 21 4.08 -13.58 -16.42
N ASN A 22 4.61 -13.52 -15.20
CA ASN A 22 4.87 -14.72 -14.39
C ASN A 22 3.76 -15.06 -13.39
N GLY A 23 2.60 -14.38 -13.44
CA GLY A 23 1.49 -14.70 -12.54
C GLY A 23 0.41 -13.64 -12.46
N ILE A 24 -0.71 -14.01 -11.85
CA ILE A 24 -1.88 -13.15 -11.71
C ILE A 24 -1.56 -11.98 -10.77
N SER A 25 -1.97 -10.78 -11.15
CA SER A 25 -1.81 -9.55 -10.36
C SER A 25 -3.15 -8.93 -10.02
N VAL A 26 -3.18 -8.12 -8.95
CA VAL A 26 -4.40 -7.39 -8.55
C VAL A 26 -4.84 -6.42 -9.64
N GLN A 27 -3.90 -5.73 -10.29
CA GLN A 27 -4.16 -4.80 -11.39
C GLN A 27 -4.85 -5.49 -12.58
N GLU A 28 -4.41 -6.70 -12.92
CA GLU A 28 -5.00 -7.49 -14.02
C GLU A 28 -6.45 -7.88 -13.71
N VAL A 29 -6.70 -8.41 -12.51
CA VAL A 29 -8.05 -8.83 -12.08
C VAL A 29 -9.00 -7.64 -12.04
N LEU A 30 -8.56 -6.51 -11.48
CA LEU A 30 -9.34 -5.29 -11.41
C LEU A 30 -9.62 -4.71 -12.81
N GLY A 31 -8.61 -4.65 -13.68
CA GLY A 31 -8.74 -4.15 -15.04
C GLY A 31 -9.72 -4.99 -15.88
N LYS A 32 -9.65 -6.33 -15.78
CA LYS A 32 -10.61 -7.24 -16.44
C LYS A 32 -12.03 -7.02 -15.91
N ALA A 33 -12.22 -6.89 -14.60
CA ALA A 33 -13.52 -6.65 -13.98
C ALA A 33 -14.13 -5.32 -14.45
N LEU A 34 -13.36 -4.24 -14.41
CA LEU A 34 -13.78 -2.92 -14.90
C LEU A 34 -14.14 -2.97 -16.39
N SER A 35 -13.27 -3.58 -17.22
CA SER A 35 -13.50 -3.68 -18.66
C SER A 35 -14.79 -4.45 -19.00
N THR A 36 -15.05 -5.54 -18.27
CA THR A 36 -16.27 -6.34 -18.43
C THR A 36 -17.52 -5.54 -18.06
N LEU A 37 -17.51 -4.88 -16.89
CA LEU A 37 -18.67 -4.17 -16.38
C LEU A 37 -18.96 -2.88 -17.14
N LEU A 38 -17.94 -2.20 -17.66
CA LEU A 38 -18.06 -0.96 -18.42
C LEU A 38 -18.14 -1.21 -19.93
N ARG A 39 -17.99 -2.46 -20.40
CA ARG A 39 -18.03 -2.89 -21.81
C ARG A 39 -17.06 -2.09 -22.71
N GLN A 40 -15.90 -1.76 -22.19
CA GLN A 40 -14.82 -1.07 -22.91
C GLN A 40 -13.47 -1.46 -22.30
N PRO A 41 -12.37 -1.45 -23.05
CA PRO A 41 -11.04 -1.66 -22.46
C PRO A 41 -10.75 -0.58 -21.42
N ILE A 42 -10.37 -1.01 -20.22
CA ILE A 42 -10.00 -0.13 -19.10
C ILE A 42 -8.59 -0.46 -18.62
N GLU A 43 -7.72 0.52 -18.70
CA GLU A 43 -6.40 0.47 -18.06
C GLU A 43 -6.48 1.04 -16.66
N VAL A 44 -5.83 0.37 -15.72
CA VAL A 44 -5.80 0.76 -14.31
C VAL A 44 -4.38 1.08 -13.90
N THR A 45 -4.16 2.22 -13.26
CA THR A 45 -2.84 2.61 -12.74
C THR A 45 -2.90 2.83 -11.23
N GLY A 46 -2.13 2.06 -10.46
CA GLY A 46 -2.10 2.14 -9.00
C GLY A 46 -1.18 3.24 -8.45
N ALA A 47 -1.41 3.61 -7.19
CA ALA A 47 -0.62 4.58 -6.42
C ALA A 47 0.82 4.12 -6.16
N GLY A 48 1.08 2.83 -6.27
CA GLY A 48 2.39 2.22 -6.10
C GLY A 48 2.39 0.76 -6.52
N ARG A 49 3.56 0.15 -6.48
CA ARG A 49 3.73 -1.29 -6.66
C ARG A 49 3.83 -1.95 -5.29
N THR A 50 3.14 -3.06 -5.09
CA THR A 50 3.39 -3.97 -3.98
C THR A 50 4.06 -5.24 -4.52
N ASP A 51 4.94 -5.84 -3.74
CA ASP A 51 5.59 -7.11 -4.07
C ASP A 51 4.59 -8.27 -3.94
N ALA A 52 4.98 -9.46 -4.44
CA ALA A 52 4.19 -10.69 -4.28
C ALA A 52 3.89 -10.97 -2.81
N GLY A 53 2.65 -11.33 -2.49
CA GLY A 53 2.19 -11.62 -1.15
C GLY A 53 1.98 -10.41 -0.23
N VAL A 54 2.26 -9.19 -0.68
CA VAL A 54 2.04 -7.96 0.09
C VAL A 54 0.59 -7.53 -0.02
N ASN A 55 -0.01 -7.20 1.11
CA ASN A 55 -1.42 -6.81 1.23
C ASN A 55 -1.62 -5.29 1.05
N ALA A 56 -2.86 -4.88 0.92
CA ALA A 56 -3.24 -3.49 1.06
C ALA A 56 -4.56 -3.37 1.84
N SER A 57 -4.55 -2.62 2.92
CA SER A 57 -5.77 -2.16 3.58
C SER A 57 -6.39 -1.00 2.80
N LEU A 58 -5.54 -0.19 2.16
CA LEU A 58 -5.98 0.86 1.26
C LEU A 58 -5.00 1.04 0.09
N MET A 59 -5.38 0.57 -1.08
CA MET A 59 -4.77 0.92 -2.36
C MET A 59 -5.66 1.91 -3.10
N VAL A 60 -5.04 2.87 -3.77
CA VAL A 60 -5.74 3.77 -4.69
C VAL A 60 -5.23 3.54 -6.10
N ALA A 61 -6.14 3.45 -7.05
CA ALA A 61 -5.79 3.41 -8.46
C ALA A 61 -6.66 4.41 -9.25
N HIS A 62 -6.22 4.78 -10.45
CA HIS A 62 -7.07 5.55 -11.35
C HIS A 62 -7.35 4.77 -12.62
N PHE A 63 -8.47 5.12 -13.22
CA PHE A 63 -8.86 4.66 -14.56
C PHE A 63 -9.65 5.76 -15.28
N ASP A 64 -9.66 5.69 -16.60
CA ASP A 64 -10.40 6.59 -17.46
C ASP A 64 -11.58 5.85 -18.12
N THR A 65 -12.74 6.53 -18.23
CA THR A 65 -13.88 6.02 -18.98
C THR A 65 -14.51 7.09 -19.84
N LYS A 66 -14.94 6.71 -21.05
CA LYS A 66 -15.68 7.59 -21.98
C LYS A 66 -17.17 7.66 -21.63
N ALA A 67 -17.73 6.57 -21.12
CA ALA A 67 -19.12 6.52 -20.71
C ALA A 67 -19.30 7.19 -19.35
N PRO A 68 -20.33 8.02 -19.15
CA PRO A 68 -20.74 8.39 -17.81
C PRO A 68 -21.06 7.10 -17.05
N LEU A 69 -20.57 6.99 -15.83
CA LEU A 69 -20.94 5.89 -14.95
C LEU A 69 -22.42 6.09 -14.60
N LEU A 70 -23.34 5.50 -15.37
CA LEU A 70 -24.78 5.68 -15.16
C LEU A 70 -25.22 5.00 -13.87
N SER A 71 -26.08 5.67 -13.09
CA SER A 71 -26.89 5.03 -12.05
C SER A 71 -27.59 3.80 -12.61
N PRO A 72 -27.82 2.73 -11.83
CA PRO A 72 -28.59 1.59 -12.29
C PRO A 72 -29.98 2.06 -12.75
N GLN A 73 -30.33 1.89 -14.01
CA GLN A 73 -31.71 2.06 -14.44
C GLN A 73 -32.53 1.02 -13.68
N GLY A 74 -33.41 1.46 -12.77
CA GLY A 74 -34.45 0.62 -12.20
C GLY A 74 -34.60 0.55 -10.68
N GLY A 75 -33.87 1.32 -9.90
CA GLY A 75 -34.10 1.43 -8.45
C GLY A 75 -34.77 2.76 -8.10
N LYS A 76 -35.96 2.74 -7.47
CA LYS A 76 -36.56 3.93 -6.87
C LYS A 76 -35.56 4.55 -5.91
N SER A 77 -35.12 5.77 -6.23
CA SER A 77 -34.30 6.61 -5.34
C SER A 77 -35.02 6.75 -4.00
N LEU A 78 -34.47 6.15 -2.95
CA LEU A 78 -34.73 6.64 -1.61
C LEU A 78 -33.94 7.95 -1.50
N ARG A 79 -34.68 9.05 -1.62
CA ARG A 79 -34.17 10.42 -1.50
C ARG A 79 -33.79 10.67 -0.02
N ASP A 80 -32.59 10.27 0.34
CA ASP A 80 -31.92 10.90 1.46
C ASP A 80 -31.22 12.15 0.91
N GLY A 81 -31.70 13.30 1.33
CA GLY A 81 -31.49 14.61 0.70
C GLY A 81 -30.08 15.20 0.73
N ASN A 82 -29.02 14.38 0.67
CA ASN A 82 -27.63 14.87 0.76
C ASN A 82 -26.61 14.11 -0.10
N SER A 83 -27.00 13.28 -1.06
CA SER A 83 -26.07 12.57 -1.93
C SER A 83 -26.03 13.22 -3.33
N SER A 84 -24.84 13.67 -3.72
CA SER A 84 -24.58 14.17 -5.07
C SER A 84 -24.80 13.06 -6.12
N PRO A 85 -25.39 13.35 -7.30
CA PRO A 85 -25.62 12.37 -8.39
C PRO A 85 -24.35 11.61 -8.82
N LEU A 86 -23.18 12.23 -8.75
CA LEU A 86 -21.90 11.58 -9.10
C LEU A 86 -21.37 10.64 -7.99
N GLY A 87 -21.70 10.89 -6.72
CA GLY A 87 -21.41 9.97 -5.63
C GLY A 87 -22.25 8.68 -5.72
N GLU A 88 -23.48 8.76 -6.17
CA GLU A 88 -24.35 7.60 -6.42
C GLU A 88 -23.83 6.72 -7.56
N VAL A 89 -23.28 7.32 -8.59
CA VAL A 89 -22.70 6.65 -9.76
C VAL A 89 -21.51 5.77 -9.37
N GLY A 90 -20.59 6.31 -8.60
CA GLY A 90 -19.43 5.57 -8.08
C GLY A 90 -19.84 4.43 -7.14
N ARG A 91 -20.87 4.64 -6.32
CA ARG A 91 -21.41 3.63 -5.40
C ARG A 91 -22.01 2.44 -6.17
N GLY A 92 -22.78 2.67 -7.22
CA GLY A 92 -23.37 1.61 -8.05
C GLY A 92 -22.32 0.72 -8.72
N LEU A 93 -21.26 1.32 -9.27
CA LEU A 93 -20.14 0.55 -9.86
C LEU A 93 -19.35 -0.21 -8.80
N ALA A 94 -19.07 0.39 -7.64
CA ALA A 94 -18.38 -0.27 -6.53
C ALA A 94 -19.14 -1.51 -6.05
N GLN A 95 -20.46 -1.42 -5.89
CA GLN A 95 -21.29 -2.56 -5.51
C GLN A 95 -21.27 -3.69 -6.57
N ARG A 96 -21.32 -3.35 -7.87
CA ARG A 96 -21.23 -4.34 -8.95
C ARG A 96 -19.85 -4.99 -8.99
N LEU A 97 -18.79 -4.23 -8.81
CA LEU A 97 -17.43 -4.76 -8.73
C LEU A 97 -17.28 -5.73 -7.56
N ASN A 98 -17.77 -5.38 -6.37
CA ASN A 98 -17.71 -6.26 -5.19
C ASN A 98 -18.50 -7.58 -5.35
N LYS A 99 -19.52 -7.61 -6.23
CA LYS A 99 -20.21 -8.85 -6.59
C LYS A 99 -19.46 -9.67 -7.64
N PHE A 100 -18.64 -9.04 -8.45
CA PHE A 100 -17.95 -9.66 -9.58
C PHE A 100 -16.53 -10.10 -9.22
N LEU A 101 -15.83 -9.35 -8.36
CA LEU A 101 -14.48 -9.62 -7.92
C LEU A 101 -14.41 -10.81 -6.94
N PRO A 102 -13.29 -11.53 -6.89
CA PRO A 102 -13.09 -12.55 -5.87
C PRO A 102 -13.04 -11.92 -4.46
N SER A 103 -13.29 -12.73 -3.43
CA SER A 103 -13.43 -12.29 -2.03
C SER A 103 -12.19 -11.63 -1.42
N ASP A 104 -11.04 -11.80 -2.04
CA ASP A 104 -9.76 -11.22 -1.60
C ASP A 104 -9.49 -9.82 -2.20
N ILE A 105 -10.43 -9.24 -2.94
CA ILE A 105 -10.38 -7.84 -3.42
C ILE A 105 -11.73 -7.18 -3.08
N ALA A 106 -11.67 -6.06 -2.34
CA ALA A 106 -12.86 -5.28 -1.99
C ALA A 106 -12.71 -3.82 -2.43
N ILE A 107 -13.76 -3.29 -3.09
CA ILE A 107 -13.85 -1.89 -3.51
C ILE A 107 -14.59 -1.10 -2.45
N HIS A 108 -13.99 -0.02 -1.95
CA HIS A 108 -14.56 0.84 -0.92
C HIS A 108 -15.35 2.00 -1.52
N LYS A 109 -14.72 2.72 -2.45
CA LYS A 109 -15.34 3.87 -3.14
C LYS A 109 -14.70 4.13 -4.50
N ILE A 110 -15.46 4.82 -5.35
CA ILE A 110 -15.01 5.34 -6.65
C ILE A 110 -15.42 6.81 -6.68
N VAL A 111 -14.46 7.70 -6.92
CA VAL A 111 -14.70 9.14 -6.90
C VAL A 111 -14.13 9.79 -8.15
N PRO A 112 -14.84 10.79 -8.73
CA PRO A 112 -14.32 11.55 -9.86
C PRO A 112 -13.17 12.46 -9.40
N VAL A 113 -12.18 12.59 -10.25
CA VAL A 113 -11.03 13.46 -10.01
C VAL A 113 -10.72 14.29 -11.26
N LYS A 114 -9.90 15.32 -11.10
CA LYS A 114 -9.42 16.15 -12.21
C LYS A 114 -8.75 15.26 -13.28
N PRO A 115 -8.84 15.63 -14.58
CA PRO A 115 -8.30 14.81 -15.67
C PRO A 115 -6.79 14.56 -15.60
N ASP A 116 -6.04 15.47 -15.00
CA ASP A 116 -4.59 15.41 -14.78
C ASP A 116 -4.19 14.69 -13.49
N ALA A 117 -5.15 14.39 -12.59
CA ALA A 117 -4.87 13.66 -11.36
C ALA A 117 -4.34 12.25 -11.67
N HIS A 118 -3.25 11.86 -11.00
CA HIS A 118 -2.58 10.59 -11.22
C HIS A 118 -2.38 9.84 -9.90
N ALA A 119 -2.92 8.63 -9.77
CA ALA A 119 -2.87 7.87 -8.52
C ALA A 119 -1.47 7.75 -7.90
N ARG A 120 -0.42 7.61 -8.74
CA ARG A 120 0.95 7.49 -8.26
C ARG A 120 1.64 8.84 -8.03
N PHE A 121 1.49 9.79 -8.97
CA PHE A 121 2.29 11.02 -8.98
C PHE A 121 1.64 12.16 -8.22
N SER A 122 0.31 12.16 -8.06
CA SER A 122 -0.39 13.15 -7.24
C SER A 122 -0.42 12.79 -5.75
N ALA A 123 -0.01 11.57 -5.38
CA ALA A 123 0.02 11.17 -3.97
C ALA A 123 1.18 11.86 -3.23
N THR A 124 0.87 12.44 -2.08
CA THR A 124 1.80 13.18 -1.22
C THR A 124 2.51 12.28 -0.21
N SER A 125 1.84 11.23 0.26
CA SER A 125 2.43 10.24 1.17
C SER A 125 1.83 8.86 1.01
N ARG A 126 2.54 7.85 1.52
CA ARG A 126 2.09 6.47 1.69
C ARG A 126 2.44 6.04 3.09
N THR A 127 1.56 5.24 3.69
CA THR A 127 1.79 4.61 4.99
C THR A 127 1.75 3.09 4.83
N TYR A 128 2.72 2.43 5.44
CA TYR A 128 2.76 0.98 5.54
C TYR A 128 2.69 0.54 6.98
N HIS A 129 2.00 -0.57 7.21
CA HIS A 129 2.02 -1.30 8.48
C HIS A 129 2.70 -2.65 8.26
N TYR A 130 3.58 -3.02 9.21
CA TYR A 130 4.17 -4.35 9.28
C TYR A 130 3.86 -4.98 10.63
N TYR A 131 3.33 -6.20 10.63
CA TYR A 131 2.91 -6.87 11.85
C TYR A 131 3.87 -7.98 12.25
N ILE A 132 4.22 -8.03 13.55
CA ILE A 132 4.98 -9.11 14.16
C ILE A 132 4.16 -9.71 15.29
N THR A 133 4.21 -11.05 15.42
CA THR A 133 3.71 -11.76 16.60
C THR A 133 4.85 -12.52 17.27
N THR A 134 4.87 -12.53 18.60
CA THR A 134 5.90 -13.24 19.39
C THR A 134 5.55 -14.69 19.62
N GLU A 135 4.27 -15.07 19.51
CA GLU A 135 3.79 -16.43 19.72
C GLU A 135 3.15 -17.04 18.48
N LYS A 136 3.07 -18.37 18.49
CA LYS A 136 2.37 -19.11 17.44
C LYS A 136 0.86 -19.02 17.64
N SER A 137 0.17 -18.49 16.63
CA SER A 137 -1.30 -18.48 16.58
C SER A 137 -1.77 -18.94 15.21
N PRO A 138 -2.78 -19.82 15.12
CA PRO A 138 -3.38 -20.21 13.84
C PRO A 138 -4.21 -19.07 13.21
N PHE A 139 -4.48 -17.98 13.94
CA PHE A 139 -5.30 -16.84 13.48
C PHE A 139 -4.46 -15.63 13.05
N GLU A 140 -3.14 -15.65 13.24
CA GLU A 140 -2.24 -14.55 12.91
C GLU A 140 -1.53 -14.76 11.57
N HIS A 141 -2.32 -15.05 10.51
CA HIS A 141 -1.78 -15.31 9.16
C HIS A 141 -1.10 -14.09 8.52
N TYR A 142 -1.46 -12.89 8.97
CA TYR A 142 -0.97 -11.61 8.45
C TYR A 142 0.07 -10.97 9.37
N ALA A 143 0.69 -11.73 10.25
CA ALA A 143 1.80 -11.28 11.06
C ALA A 143 3.01 -12.22 10.86
N TYR A 144 4.21 -11.63 10.88
CA TYR A 144 5.44 -12.39 10.87
C TYR A 144 5.72 -12.89 12.29
N ARG A 145 5.67 -14.21 12.47
CA ARG A 145 6.03 -14.80 13.75
C ARG A 145 7.54 -14.69 13.98
N PHE A 146 7.92 -13.97 15.03
CA PHE A 146 9.29 -13.82 15.45
C PHE A 146 9.43 -14.23 16.92
N SER A 147 10.06 -15.39 17.17
CA SER A 147 10.05 -16.05 18.49
C SER A 147 11.22 -15.66 19.40
N GLN A 148 12.19 -14.90 18.88
CA GLN A 148 13.29 -14.41 19.70
C GLN A 148 12.89 -13.13 20.43
N PRO A 149 13.41 -12.85 21.64
CA PRO A 149 13.19 -11.59 22.33
C PRO A 149 13.63 -10.41 21.48
N LEU A 150 12.86 -9.33 21.50
CA LEU A 150 13.12 -8.09 20.79
C LEU A 150 13.04 -6.92 21.77
N ASP A 151 14.00 -6.03 21.70
CA ASP A 151 13.98 -4.74 22.37
C ASP A 151 13.31 -3.70 21.44
N PHE A 152 12.01 -3.47 21.65
CA PHE A 152 11.24 -2.54 20.81
C PHE A 152 11.60 -1.08 21.09
N ASP A 153 12.07 -0.74 22.29
CA ASP A 153 12.50 0.62 22.60
C ASP A 153 13.78 0.94 21.79
N LEU A 154 14.74 0.01 21.77
CA LEU A 154 15.94 0.13 20.96
C LEU A 154 15.62 0.15 19.45
N MET A 155 14.64 -0.64 19.01
CA MET A 155 14.16 -0.61 17.61
C MET A 155 13.52 0.75 17.27
N ASN A 156 12.79 1.37 18.18
CA ASN A 156 12.21 2.70 18.00
C ASN A 156 13.30 3.79 17.95
N GLU A 157 14.30 3.75 18.83
CA GLU A 157 15.45 4.66 18.75
C GLU A 157 16.17 4.55 17.39
N ALA A 158 16.40 3.34 16.90
CA ALA A 158 16.97 3.13 15.57
C ALA A 158 16.06 3.64 14.45
N ALA A 159 14.74 3.43 14.54
CA ALA A 159 13.76 3.91 13.55
C ALA A 159 13.72 5.45 13.46
N GLN A 160 13.90 6.17 14.58
CA GLN A 160 13.98 7.64 14.58
C GLN A 160 15.17 8.15 13.74
N THR A 161 16.24 7.37 13.62
CA THR A 161 17.39 7.78 12.80
C THR A 161 17.07 7.85 11.31
N LEU A 162 16.00 7.19 10.83
CA LEU A 162 15.58 7.27 9.43
C LEU A 162 15.22 8.71 8.99
N PHE A 163 14.87 9.59 9.93
CA PHE A 163 14.53 10.99 9.61
C PHE A 163 15.75 11.84 9.22
N ASP A 164 16.94 11.40 9.59
CA ASP A 164 18.19 12.09 9.30
C ASP A 164 18.68 11.86 7.86
N TYR A 165 18.06 10.92 7.14
CA TYR A 165 18.52 10.47 5.82
C TYR A 165 17.47 10.70 4.73
N THR A 166 17.94 10.80 3.50
CA THR A 166 17.10 10.88 2.30
C THR A 166 17.42 9.78 1.29
N ASP A 167 18.67 9.32 1.22
CA ASP A 167 19.10 8.26 0.30
C ASP A 167 19.00 6.90 0.97
N PHE A 168 18.04 6.09 0.53
CA PHE A 168 17.75 4.76 1.06
C PHE A 168 18.22 3.63 0.14
N THR A 169 19.33 3.82 -0.58
CA THR A 169 19.89 2.82 -1.52
C THR A 169 20.14 1.48 -0.83
N SER A 170 20.61 1.45 0.42
CA SER A 170 20.83 0.21 1.18
C SER A 170 19.57 -0.61 1.42
N PHE A 171 18.39 -0.02 1.33
CA PHE A 171 17.11 -0.72 1.48
C PHE A 171 16.38 -0.95 0.16
N SER A 172 16.94 -0.52 -0.96
CA SER A 172 16.35 -0.69 -2.29
C SER A 172 16.71 -2.04 -2.90
N LYS A 173 15.77 -2.67 -3.59
CA LYS A 173 16.09 -3.81 -4.46
C LYS A 173 17.03 -3.34 -5.57
N LEU A 174 18.08 -4.10 -5.85
CA LEU A 174 19.02 -3.83 -6.93
C LEU A 174 18.33 -3.91 -8.31
N HIS A 175 18.90 -3.21 -9.29
CA HIS A 175 18.43 -3.19 -10.70
C HIS A 175 16.97 -2.76 -10.86
N THR A 176 16.60 -1.62 -10.29
CA THR A 176 15.29 -0.98 -10.47
C THR A 176 15.40 0.25 -11.37
N ASP A 177 14.38 0.48 -12.24
CA ASP A 177 14.30 1.61 -13.17
C ASP A 177 13.90 2.92 -12.45
N VAL A 178 14.50 3.22 -11.30
CA VAL A 178 14.23 4.46 -10.57
C VAL A 178 15.31 5.50 -10.83
N LYS A 179 14.91 6.76 -11.02
CA LYS A 179 15.84 7.86 -11.28
C LYS A 179 16.66 8.24 -10.03
N THR A 180 16.13 8.01 -8.86
CA THR A 180 16.76 8.34 -7.58
C THR A 180 16.25 7.41 -6.48
N ASN A 181 17.08 7.12 -5.48
CA ASN A 181 16.74 6.38 -4.29
C ASN A 181 16.38 7.28 -3.10
N ASN A 182 16.10 8.56 -3.39
CA ASN A 182 15.71 9.51 -2.34
C ASN A 182 14.25 9.33 -1.97
N CYS A 183 14.00 9.28 -0.67
CA CYS A 183 12.69 9.24 -0.03
C CYS A 183 12.74 10.14 1.22
N LYS A 184 11.61 10.73 1.59
CA LYS A 184 11.51 11.49 2.84
C LYS A 184 10.59 10.74 3.78
N VAL A 185 11.18 10.10 4.81
CA VAL A 185 10.42 9.45 5.88
C VAL A 185 9.87 10.53 6.79
N ALA A 186 8.57 10.44 7.10
CA ALA A 186 7.86 11.41 7.94
C ALA A 186 7.39 10.79 9.27
N TYR A 187 7.30 9.45 9.34
CA TYR A 187 6.92 8.72 10.54
C TYR A 187 7.53 7.31 10.49
N ALA A 188 8.02 6.79 11.61
CA ALA A 188 8.52 5.43 11.74
C ALA A 188 8.52 5.00 13.22
N GLU A 189 7.60 4.07 13.60
CA GLU A 189 7.44 3.68 15.00
C GLU A 189 6.86 2.28 15.14
N TRP A 190 7.31 1.55 16.18
CA TRP A 190 6.74 0.30 16.66
C TRP A 190 5.78 0.56 17.81
N GLU A 191 4.58 0.04 17.72
CA GLU A 191 3.55 0.10 18.75
C GLU A 191 3.04 -1.30 19.09
N GLN A 192 2.79 -1.57 20.37
CA GLN A 192 2.14 -2.80 20.79
C GLN A 192 0.63 -2.68 20.59
N VAL A 193 0.10 -3.41 19.61
CA VAL A 193 -1.35 -3.39 19.28
C VAL A 193 -2.17 -4.45 20.02
N SER A 194 -1.48 -5.47 20.56
CA SER A 194 -2.08 -6.45 21.51
C SER A 194 -0.94 -7.09 22.33
N PRO A 195 -1.22 -7.86 23.38
CA PRO A 195 -0.19 -8.44 24.25
C PRO A 195 0.91 -9.23 23.51
N LEU A 196 0.59 -9.81 22.36
CA LEU A 196 1.50 -10.66 21.59
C LEU A 196 1.81 -10.13 20.20
N LYS A 197 1.29 -8.93 19.86
CA LYS A 197 1.39 -8.40 18.50
C LYS A 197 1.86 -6.95 18.51
N TRP A 198 2.85 -6.71 17.67
CA TRP A 198 3.44 -5.40 17.43
C TRP A 198 3.20 -4.96 15.99
N GLN A 199 3.02 -3.66 15.79
CA GLN A 199 2.86 -3.01 14.50
C GLN A 199 3.98 -1.99 14.30
N PHE A 200 4.68 -2.10 13.19
CA PHE A 200 5.53 -1.02 12.70
C PHE A 200 4.76 -0.18 11.72
N THR A 201 4.64 1.10 11.99
CA THR A 201 4.05 2.08 11.08
C THR A 201 5.16 2.92 10.47
N ILE A 202 5.20 3.02 9.15
CA ILE A 202 6.14 3.90 8.45
C ILE A 202 5.41 4.70 7.37
N THR A 203 5.64 6.03 7.36
CA THR A 203 5.08 6.96 6.37
C THR A 203 6.20 7.70 5.67
N ALA A 204 6.12 7.78 4.34
CA ALA A 204 7.06 8.57 3.52
C ALA A 204 6.35 9.15 2.29
N ASP A 205 6.98 10.13 1.65
CA ASP A 205 6.52 10.68 0.36
C ASP A 205 6.49 9.61 -0.74
N ARG A 206 7.44 8.67 -0.70
CA ARG A 206 7.52 7.49 -1.58
C ARG A 206 8.33 6.38 -0.92
N PHE A 207 8.20 5.17 -1.47
CA PHE A 207 9.03 4.03 -1.09
C PHE A 207 9.69 3.40 -2.31
N LEU A 208 10.89 2.88 -2.10
CA LEU A 208 11.61 2.06 -3.06
C LEU A 208 11.10 0.61 -2.99
N ARG A 209 11.34 -0.14 -4.06
CA ARG A 209 10.99 -1.57 -4.08
C ARG A 209 11.70 -2.30 -2.94
N ASN A 210 10.93 -3.06 -2.16
CA ASN A 210 11.39 -3.83 -1.00
C ASN A 210 11.86 -3.01 0.22
N MET A 211 11.81 -1.68 0.16
CA MET A 211 12.39 -0.78 1.17
C MET A 211 11.87 -1.07 2.58
N VAL A 212 10.57 -1.09 2.80
CA VAL A 212 9.98 -1.31 4.13
C VAL A 212 10.40 -2.67 4.70
N ARG A 213 10.39 -3.72 3.89
CA ARG A 213 10.78 -5.07 4.32
C ARG A 213 12.25 -5.17 4.70
N ALA A 214 13.12 -4.44 4.02
CA ALA A 214 14.55 -4.38 4.35
C ALA A 214 14.80 -3.55 5.62
N ILE A 215 14.11 -2.42 5.79
CA ILE A 215 14.17 -1.61 7.02
C ILE A 215 13.74 -2.45 8.22
N VAL A 216 12.56 -3.08 8.15
CA VAL A 216 12.06 -3.93 9.24
C VAL A 216 13.05 -5.05 9.57
N GLY A 217 13.59 -5.76 8.56
CA GLY A 217 14.56 -6.82 8.79
C GLY A 217 15.83 -6.33 9.51
N THR A 218 16.31 -5.14 9.16
CA THR A 218 17.49 -4.54 9.80
C THR A 218 17.16 -4.03 11.23
N LEU A 219 15.94 -3.50 11.44
CA LEU A 219 15.48 -3.14 12.79
C LEU A 219 15.34 -4.36 13.72
N LEU A 220 14.94 -5.53 13.18
CA LEU A 220 14.93 -6.78 13.94
C LEU A 220 16.33 -7.18 14.41
N ASP A 221 17.35 -6.95 13.59
CA ASP A 221 18.75 -7.21 13.99
C ASP A 221 19.21 -6.25 15.10
N VAL A 222 18.71 -5.01 15.11
CA VAL A 222 18.91 -4.06 16.23
C VAL A 222 18.19 -4.57 17.49
N GLY A 223 16.90 -4.91 17.39
CA GLY A 223 16.12 -5.38 18.54
C GLY A 223 16.63 -6.66 19.17
N ARG A 224 17.39 -7.48 18.42
CA ARG A 224 18.10 -8.67 18.92
C ARG A 224 19.46 -8.36 19.54
N GLY A 225 19.92 -7.13 19.47
CA GLY A 225 21.28 -6.76 19.87
C GLY A 225 22.39 -7.24 18.92
N VAL A 226 22.06 -7.66 17.70
CA VAL A 226 23.03 -8.05 16.66
C VAL A 226 23.68 -6.82 16.03
N LEU A 227 22.91 -5.74 15.92
CA LEU A 227 23.37 -4.44 15.43
C LEU A 227 23.15 -3.38 16.51
N THR A 228 24.11 -2.46 16.64
CA THR A 228 23.93 -1.22 17.38
C THR A 228 23.21 -0.17 16.52
N ILE A 229 22.67 0.87 17.14
CA ILE A 229 22.06 2.00 16.41
C ILE A 229 23.11 2.66 15.48
N GLN A 230 24.35 2.77 15.94
CA GLN A 230 25.43 3.32 15.12
C GLN A 230 25.69 2.46 13.87
N GLN A 231 25.70 1.14 13.99
CA GLN A 231 25.83 0.24 12.84
C GLN A 231 24.62 0.30 11.89
N PHE A 232 23.41 0.53 12.44
CA PHE A 232 22.24 0.78 11.61
C PHE A 232 22.41 2.05 10.75
N ARG A 233 22.92 3.14 11.32
CA ARG A 233 23.28 4.36 10.58
C ARG A 233 24.33 4.09 9.51
N GLU A 234 25.39 3.40 9.84
CA GLU A 234 26.46 3.02 8.89
C GLU A 234 25.93 2.19 7.70
N ILE A 235 24.94 1.31 7.94
CA ILE A 235 24.28 0.56 6.88
C ILE A 235 23.61 1.51 5.89
N ILE A 236 22.90 2.54 6.35
CA ILE A 236 22.25 3.52 5.49
C ILE A 236 23.32 4.27 4.68
N GLU A 237 24.37 4.72 5.33
CA GLU A 237 25.46 5.53 4.75
C GLU A 237 26.27 4.77 3.70
N LYS A 238 26.44 3.45 3.86
CA LYS A 238 27.15 2.58 2.90
C LYS A 238 26.50 2.52 1.53
N LYS A 239 25.21 2.82 1.40
CA LYS A 239 24.44 2.74 0.16
C LYS A 239 24.58 1.39 -0.56
N ASP A 240 24.69 0.33 0.20
CA ASP A 240 24.85 -1.04 -0.27
C ASP A 240 23.77 -1.95 0.31
N ARG A 241 22.96 -2.56 -0.58
CA ARG A 241 21.88 -3.47 -0.18
C ARG A 241 22.39 -4.72 0.55
N CYS A 242 23.62 -5.15 0.26
CA CYS A 242 24.21 -6.33 0.88
C CYS A 242 24.58 -6.09 2.35
N SER A 243 24.75 -4.84 2.75
CA SER A 243 25.02 -4.45 4.14
C SER A 243 23.75 -4.46 5.02
N ALA A 244 22.57 -4.35 4.44
CA ALA A 244 21.30 -4.34 5.18
C ALA A 244 20.84 -5.77 5.53
N GLY A 245 20.03 -5.88 6.59
CA GLY A 245 19.43 -7.13 7.02
C GLY A 245 18.55 -7.81 5.95
N MET A 246 18.21 -9.05 6.20
CA MET A 246 17.31 -9.82 5.31
C MET A 246 15.93 -9.17 5.23
N SER A 247 15.34 -9.17 4.03
CA SER A 247 13.98 -8.69 3.86
C SER A 247 12.98 -9.63 4.53
N VAL A 248 12.17 -9.08 5.42
CA VAL A 248 11.11 -9.85 6.10
C VAL A 248 10.00 -10.29 5.14
N PRO A 249 9.18 -11.31 5.50
CA PRO A 249 8.10 -11.83 4.67
C PRO A 249 7.10 -10.76 4.23
N GLY A 250 6.55 -10.89 3.01
CA GLY A 250 5.60 -9.90 2.46
C GLY A 250 4.19 -9.99 3.01
N ASN A 251 3.76 -11.19 3.46
CA ASN A 251 2.40 -11.44 3.94
C ASN A 251 2.00 -10.63 5.19
N ALA A 252 2.99 -10.13 5.94
CA ALA A 252 2.77 -9.29 7.11
C ALA A 252 2.85 -7.77 6.81
N LEU A 253 3.12 -7.40 5.56
CA LEU A 253 3.20 -6.01 5.11
C LEU A 253 1.89 -5.57 4.46
N PHE A 254 1.40 -4.39 4.84
CA PHE A 254 0.19 -3.77 4.32
C PHE A 254 0.49 -2.34 3.84
N LEU A 255 0.11 -2.02 2.61
CA LEU A 255 -0.11 -0.62 2.25
C LEU A 255 -1.37 -0.16 2.97
N ALA A 256 -1.20 0.70 3.97
CA ALA A 256 -2.28 1.07 4.89
C ALA A 256 -3.00 2.35 4.49
N ASP A 257 -2.27 3.32 3.91
CA ASP A 257 -2.87 4.58 3.45
C ASP A 257 -2.09 5.21 2.29
N VAL A 258 -2.81 5.99 1.49
CA VAL A 258 -2.27 6.84 0.42
C VAL A 258 -2.97 8.19 0.47
N THR A 259 -2.21 9.25 0.74
CA THR A 259 -2.73 10.60 0.90
C THR A 259 -2.60 11.40 -0.39
N TYR A 260 -3.57 12.25 -0.66
CA TYR A 260 -3.63 13.15 -1.81
C TYR A 260 -4.00 14.57 -1.39
N PRO A 261 -3.58 15.61 -2.14
CA PRO A 261 -4.07 16.94 -1.91
C PRO A 261 -5.57 17.05 -2.26
N ASN A 262 -6.31 17.86 -1.51
CA ASN A 262 -7.77 17.97 -1.67
C ASN A 262 -8.18 18.56 -3.02
N ASP A 263 -7.35 19.37 -3.61
CA ASP A 263 -7.65 20.08 -4.87
C ASP A 263 -7.75 19.17 -6.10
N ILE A 264 -7.31 17.90 -6.03
CA ILE A 264 -7.47 16.95 -7.16
C ILE A 264 -8.87 16.38 -7.26
N PHE A 265 -9.66 16.43 -6.18
CA PHE A 265 -11.04 15.96 -6.17
C PHE A 265 -11.97 17.01 -6.79
N ILE A 266 -12.94 16.53 -7.58
CA ILE A 266 -13.95 17.40 -8.13
C ILE A 266 -14.97 17.67 -7.03
N GLU A 267 -14.96 18.85 -6.43
CA GLU A 267 -15.99 19.30 -5.51
C GLU A 267 -17.31 19.48 -6.25
N HIS A 268 -18.35 18.95 -5.69
CA HIS A 268 -19.70 19.20 -6.16
C HIS A 268 -20.28 20.37 -5.38
N LYS A 269 -20.45 21.48 -6.09
CA LYS A 269 -21.27 22.62 -5.62
C LYS A 269 -22.75 22.25 -5.63
#